data_e1743743575a12178a2466df89cdc8ed
#
_entry.id   e1743743575a12178a2466df89cdc8ed
#
_cell.length_a   1.000
_cell.length_b   1.000
_cell.length_c   1.000
_cell.angle_alpha   90.00
_cell.angle_beta   90.00
_cell.angle_gamma   90.00
#
_symmetry.space_group_name_H-M   'P 1'
#
loop_
_entity.id
_entity.type
_entity.pdbx_description
1 polymer ?
#
loop_
_entity_poly.entity_id
_entity_poly.type
_entity_poly.pdbx_seq_one_letter_code
_entity_poly.pdbx_strand_id
1 'polypeptide(L)'
;MSEPPNHNLLTVKETAEYLRIPLPTVYYLVQRGQIPAIQIGGRWRIKKSSLDREILHQDKQGQPTVLVVDDDPGLQELFRNFLKKIGFSRVVVGTAKDAVASLKKQKFDLMFLDLQLPDAPGDQVYRTAKQIDPDLNVIVITGYPDSEVLDRILQISPVTVLKKPLKIEQLNQTVKILGHSGPRLGV
;
A
#
# COMPACT_ATOMS: atom_id res chain seq x y z
N MET A 1 20.85 -29.42 34.35
CA MET A 1 19.59 -28.84 33.77
C MET A 1 19.96 -28.23 32.44
N SER A 2 19.70 -28.95 31.36
CA SER A 2 19.99 -28.50 30.00
C SER A 2 18.90 -27.51 29.56
N GLU A 3 19.30 -26.32 29.17
CA GLU A 3 18.40 -25.34 28.51
C GLU A 3 17.73 -25.98 27.30
N PRO A 4 16.42 -25.74 27.07
CA PRO A 4 15.76 -26.24 25.88
C PRO A 4 16.39 -25.59 24.65
N PRO A 5 16.58 -26.31 23.54
CA PRO A 5 17.19 -25.80 22.35
C PRO A 5 16.37 -24.59 21.83
N ASN A 6 17.08 -23.50 21.58
CA ASN A 6 16.54 -22.25 21.06
C ASN A 6 15.99 -22.49 19.64
N HIS A 7 14.74 -22.94 19.54
CA HIS A 7 14.09 -23.26 18.27
C HIS A 7 13.73 -21.98 17.52
N ASN A 8 14.70 -21.40 16.86
CA ASN A 8 14.50 -20.25 15.96
C ASN A 8 13.69 -20.64 14.69
N LEU A 9 13.44 -21.97 14.51
CA LEU A 9 12.69 -22.52 13.38
C LEU A 9 11.51 -23.36 13.88
N LEU A 10 10.30 -22.93 13.53
CA LEU A 10 9.06 -23.62 13.85
C LEU A 10 8.69 -24.62 12.74
N THR A 11 8.09 -25.73 13.10
CA THR A 11 7.35 -26.61 12.19
C THR A 11 6.01 -25.96 11.82
N VAL A 12 5.35 -26.45 10.77
CA VAL A 12 4.00 -26.00 10.40
C VAL A 12 3.01 -26.19 11.56
N LYS A 13 3.14 -27.28 12.33
CA LYS A 13 2.28 -27.56 13.49
C LYS A 13 2.52 -26.55 14.62
N GLU A 14 3.77 -26.31 15.00
CA GLU A 14 4.13 -25.29 16.02
C GLU A 14 3.71 -23.88 15.57
N THR A 15 3.78 -23.60 14.28
CA THR A 15 3.28 -22.32 13.72
C THR A 15 1.76 -22.21 13.85
N ALA A 16 1.01 -23.30 13.61
CA ALA A 16 -0.44 -23.33 13.78
C ALA A 16 -0.84 -23.07 15.24
N GLU A 17 -0.14 -23.70 16.18
CA GLU A 17 -0.33 -23.50 17.63
C GLU A 17 0.05 -22.07 18.04
N TYR A 18 1.16 -21.57 17.54
CA TYR A 18 1.66 -20.21 17.83
C TYR A 18 0.71 -19.11 17.34
N LEU A 19 0.19 -19.25 16.10
CA LEU A 19 -0.75 -18.30 15.49
C LEU A 19 -2.20 -18.53 15.93
N ARG A 20 -2.50 -19.64 16.61
CA ARG A 20 -3.85 -20.08 16.96
C ARG A 20 -4.78 -20.19 15.75
N ILE A 21 -4.28 -20.69 14.63
CA ILE A 21 -5.04 -20.94 13.41
C ILE A 21 -4.97 -22.43 13.03
N PRO A 22 -5.95 -22.94 12.25
CA PRO A 22 -5.95 -24.35 11.83
C PRO A 22 -4.70 -24.73 11.03
N LEU A 23 -4.17 -25.93 11.25
CA LEU A 23 -3.00 -26.45 10.54
C LEU A 23 -3.13 -26.38 9.00
N PRO A 24 -4.27 -26.74 8.37
CA PRO A 24 -4.45 -26.59 6.93
C PRO A 24 -4.30 -25.14 6.44
N THR A 25 -4.70 -24.17 7.26
CA THR A 25 -4.55 -22.74 6.95
C THR A 25 -3.07 -22.34 6.88
N VAL A 26 -2.23 -22.85 7.79
CA VAL A 26 -0.78 -22.57 7.76
C VAL A 26 -0.15 -23.16 6.48
N TYR A 27 -0.51 -24.39 6.10
CA TYR A 27 -0.04 -24.99 4.84
C TYR A 27 -0.44 -24.14 3.63
N TYR A 28 -1.68 -23.69 3.58
CA TYR A 28 -2.19 -22.81 2.53
C TYR A 28 -1.40 -21.51 2.44
N LEU A 29 -1.16 -20.84 3.59
CA LEU A 29 -0.42 -19.57 3.67
C LEU A 29 1.06 -19.73 3.26
N VAL A 30 1.70 -20.83 3.68
CA VAL A 30 3.08 -21.15 3.30
C VAL A 30 3.20 -21.43 1.81
N GLN A 31 2.29 -22.23 1.23
CA GLN A 31 2.30 -22.54 -0.20
C GLN A 31 2.08 -21.29 -1.09
N ARG A 32 1.36 -20.30 -0.59
CA ARG A 32 1.14 -19.03 -1.27
C ARG A 32 2.21 -17.97 -0.99
N GLY A 33 3.25 -18.32 -0.22
CA GLY A 33 4.29 -17.36 0.15
C GLY A 33 3.86 -16.26 1.10
N GLN A 34 2.66 -16.38 1.70
CA GLN A 34 2.13 -15.40 2.67
C GLN A 34 2.74 -15.58 4.07
N ILE A 35 3.33 -16.73 4.36
CA ILE A 35 4.21 -16.98 5.50
C ILE A 35 5.57 -17.36 4.95
N PRO A 36 6.66 -16.60 5.27
CA PRO A 36 8.00 -16.92 4.81
C PRO A 36 8.47 -18.23 5.43
N ALA A 37 8.68 -19.24 4.61
CA ALA A 37 9.09 -20.59 5.02
C ALA A 37 10.16 -21.13 4.09
N ILE A 38 11.03 -21.99 4.63
CA ILE A 38 12.04 -22.73 3.89
C ILE A 38 11.74 -24.24 3.95
N GLN A 39 12.11 -24.97 2.92
CA GLN A 39 11.97 -26.42 2.90
C GLN A 39 13.30 -27.09 3.26
N ILE A 40 13.32 -27.86 4.34
CA ILE A 40 14.49 -28.61 4.79
C ILE A 40 14.09 -30.10 4.82
N GLY A 41 14.74 -30.92 4.01
CA GLY A 41 14.43 -32.35 3.93
C GLY A 41 12.95 -32.63 3.58
N GLY A 42 12.36 -31.87 2.66
CA GLY A 42 10.96 -31.98 2.25
C GLY A 42 9.93 -31.47 3.27
N ARG A 43 10.38 -30.92 4.39
CA ARG A 43 9.52 -30.40 5.45
C ARG A 43 9.64 -28.89 5.59
N TRP A 44 8.53 -28.18 5.69
CA TRP A 44 8.50 -26.75 5.90
C TRP A 44 9.03 -26.36 7.28
N ARG A 45 9.86 -25.32 7.30
CA ARG A 45 10.36 -24.66 8.50
C ARG A 45 10.12 -23.16 8.40
N ILE A 46 9.60 -22.60 9.45
CA ILE A 46 9.25 -21.18 9.55
C ILE A 46 10.14 -20.54 10.61
N LYS A 47 10.87 -19.52 10.24
CA LYS A 47 11.72 -18.80 11.18
C LYS A 47 10.83 -17.96 12.09
N LYS A 48 10.85 -18.23 13.41
CA LYS A 48 10.01 -17.54 14.40
C LYS A 48 10.19 -16.02 14.32
N SER A 49 11.41 -15.53 14.21
CA SER A 49 11.69 -14.09 14.09
C SER A 49 11.15 -13.46 12.79
N SER A 50 10.99 -14.23 11.71
CA SER A 50 10.33 -13.77 10.50
C SER A 50 8.83 -13.73 10.69
N LEU A 51 8.26 -14.73 11.36
CA LEU A 51 6.84 -14.77 11.72
C LEU A 51 6.48 -13.63 12.68
N ASP A 52 7.28 -13.42 13.74
CA ASP A 52 7.09 -12.31 14.67
C ASP A 52 7.22 -10.96 13.96
N ARG A 53 8.12 -10.84 13.02
CA ARG A 53 8.28 -9.64 12.19
C ARG A 53 7.05 -9.41 11.31
N GLU A 54 6.54 -10.44 10.65
CA GLU A 54 5.33 -10.36 9.83
C GLU A 54 4.11 -10.00 10.67
N ILE A 55 3.93 -10.61 11.84
CA ILE A 55 2.83 -10.34 12.78
C ILE A 55 3.01 -8.97 13.45
N LEU A 56 4.23 -8.65 13.93
CA LEU A 56 4.53 -7.37 14.57
C LEU A 56 4.60 -6.21 13.59
N HIS A 57 4.85 -6.49 12.30
CA HIS A 57 4.72 -5.48 11.25
C HIS A 57 3.27 -5.31 10.79
N GLN A 58 2.40 -6.30 10.94
CA GLN A 58 0.95 -6.09 10.85
C GLN A 58 0.42 -5.26 12.02
N ASP A 59 1.00 -5.41 13.23
CA ASP A 59 0.66 -4.56 14.39
C ASP A 59 1.42 -3.21 14.42
N LYS A 60 2.55 -3.08 13.68
CA LYS A 60 3.38 -1.85 13.58
C LYS A 60 3.41 -1.24 12.18
N GLN A 61 2.88 -1.89 11.16
CA GLN A 61 2.45 -1.17 9.98
C GLN A 61 1.19 -0.41 10.39
N GLY A 62 1.42 0.83 10.80
CA GLY A 62 0.34 1.78 10.95
C GLY A 62 -0.57 1.67 9.73
N GLN A 63 -1.86 1.89 9.93
CA GLN A 63 -2.85 1.87 8.85
C GLN A 63 -2.24 2.46 7.58
N PRO A 64 -2.34 1.78 6.42
CA PRO A 64 -1.77 2.30 5.18
C PRO A 64 -2.13 3.77 5.03
N THR A 65 -1.14 4.61 4.75
CA THR A 65 -1.34 6.05 4.70
C THR A 65 -1.48 6.50 3.26
N VAL A 66 -2.59 7.14 2.97
CA VAL A 66 -2.95 7.63 1.63
C VAL A 66 -2.90 9.14 1.60
N LEU A 67 -2.22 9.68 0.59
CA LEU A 67 -2.30 11.09 0.22
C LEU A 67 -3.37 11.27 -0.85
N VAL A 68 -4.31 12.17 -0.63
CA VAL A 68 -5.30 12.60 -1.62
C VAL A 68 -5.07 14.06 -1.94
N VAL A 69 -4.90 14.36 -3.22
CA VAL A 69 -4.65 15.70 -3.74
C VAL A 69 -5.75 16.03 -4.74
N ASP A 70 -6.71 16.84 -4.33
CA ASP A 70 -7.86 17.26 -5.14
C ASP A 70 -8.46 18.51 -4.51
N ASP A 71 -8.76 19.55 -5.28
CA ASP A 71 -9.29 20.83 -4.79
C ASP A 71 -10.82 20.81 -4.60
N ASP A 72 -11.53 19.81 -5.14
CA ASP A 72 -12.98 19.67 -5.00
C ASP A 72 -13.35 19.24 -3.57
N PRO A 73 -14.08 20.06 -2.79
CA PRO A 73 -14.46 19.72 -1.42
C PRO A 73 -15.34 18.45 -1.33
N GLY A 74 -16.17 18.19 -2.35
CA GLY A 74 -17.03 17.01 -2.39
C GLY A 74 -16.22 15.73 -2.55
N LEU A 75 -15.21 15.74 -3.43
CA LEU A 75 -14.28 14.62 -3.58
C LEU A 75 -13.39 14.43 -2.35
N GLN A 76 -12.92 15.51 -1.75
CA GLN A 76 -12.17 15.43 -0.49
C GLN A 76 -13.01 14.73 0.61
N GLU A 77 -14.27 15.10 0.77
CA GLU A 77 -15.18 14.49 1.75
C GLU A 77 -15.45 13.01 1.43
N LEU A 78 -15.69 12.69 0.15
CA LEU A 78 -15.84 11.31 -0.32
C LEU A 78 -14.62 10.47 0.05
N PHE A 79 -13.40 10.93 -0.23
CA PHE A 79 -12.18 10.22 0.12
C PHE A 79 -11.97 10.09 1.62
N ARG A 80 -12.24 11.15 2.40
CA ARG A 80 -12.15 11.07 3.88
C ARG A 80 -13.05 9.96 4.43
N ASN A 81 -14.29 9.89 3.97
CA ASN A 81 -15.26 8.90 4.41
C ASN A 81 -14.93 7.50 3.91
N PHE A 82 -14.57 7.36 2.64
CA PHE A 82 -14.19 6.10 2.01
C PHE A 82 -12.98 5.47 2.70
N LEU A 83 -11.86 6.20 2.81
CA LEU A 83 -10.61 5.71 3.39
C LEU A 83 -10.75 5.40 4.89
N LYS A 84 -11.56 6.19 5.63
CA LYS A 84 -11.92 5.89 7.02
C LYS A 84 -12.65 4.55 7.13
N LYS A 85 -13.64 4.30 6.25
CA LYS A 85 -14.44 3.08 6.27
C LYS A 85 -13.61 1.82 6.02
N ILE A 86 -12.57 1.91 5.20
CA ILE A 86 -11.67 0.78 4.89
C ILE A 86 -10.43 0.71 5.79
N GLY A 87 -10.34 1.57 6.83
CA GLY A 87 -9.30 1.50 7.85
C GLY A 87 -7.95 2.10 7.42
N PHE A 88 -7.92 3.03 6.45
CA PHE A 88 -6.69 3.69 6.01
C PHE A 88 -6.48 5.04 6.72
N SER A 89 -5.23 5.30 7.10
CA SER A 89 -4.78 6.63 7.48
C SER A 89 -4.74 7.53 6.22
N ARG A 90 -5.05 8.80 6.37
CA ARG A 90 -5.18 9.68 5.21
C ARG A 90 -4.76 11.11 5.49
N VAL A 91 -4.14 11.70 4.51
CA VAL A 91 -3.92 13.14 4.39
C VAL A 91 -4.64 13.61 3.13
N VAL A 92 -5.50 14.61 3.25
CA VAL A 92 -6.29 15.14 2.14
C VAL A 92 -6.01 16.62 2.01
N VAL A 93 -5.48 17.03 0.86
CA VAL A 93 -5.05 18.41 0.56
C VAL A 93 -5.65 18.86 -0.77
N GLY A 94 -5.77 20.18 -0.93
CA GLY A 94 -6.39 20.79 -2.12
C GLY A 94 -5.40 21.52 -3.04
N THR A 95 -4.10 21.50 -2.73
CA THR A 95 -3.08 22.26 -3.49
C THR A 95 -1.84 21.42 -3.75
N ALA A 96 -1.13 21.73 -4.84
CA ALA A 96 0.16 21.13 -5.16
C ALA A 96 1.21 21.46 -4.06
N LYS A 97 1.19 22.67 -3.55
CA LYS A 97 2.08 23.10 -2.46
C LYS A 97 1.92 22.25 -1.21
N ASP A 98 0.68 22.00 -0.76
CA ASP A 98 0.41 21.20 0.43
C ASP A 98 0.71 19.73 0.20
N ALA A 99 0.49 19.23 -1.03
CA ALA A 99 0.86 17.88 -1.43
C ALA A 99 2.38 17.65 -1.30
N VAL A 100 3.18 18.56 -1.86
CA VAL A 100 4.66 18.49 -1.79
C VAL A 100 5.14 18.62 -0.34
N ALA A 101 4.53 19.50 0.46
CA ALA A 101 4.86 19.63 1.89
C ALA A 101 4.56 18.33 2.65
N SER A 102 3.44 17.67 2.35
CA SER A 102 3.06 16.39 2.94
C SER A 102 4.02 15.27 2.56
N LEU A 103 4.40 15.17 1.28
CA LEU A 103 5.36 14.19 0.77
C LEU A 103 6.76 14.31 1.41
N LYS A 104 7.19 15.53 1.72
CA LYS A 104 8.46 15.80 2.42
C LYS A 104 8.40 15.44 3.91
N LYS A 105 7.21 15.50 4.53
CA LYS A 105 7.03 15.31 5.97
C LYS A 105 6.92 13.84 6.36
N GLN A 106 6.29 13.01 5.53
CA GLN A 106 6.05 11.61 5.83
C GLN A 106 5.97 10.75 4.57
N LYS A 107 6.10 9.42 4.71
CA LYS A 107 5.88 8.47 3.62
C LYS A 107 4.41 8.14 3.45
N PHE A 108 4.04 7.80 2.22
CA PHE A 108 2.71 7.35 1.85
C PHE A 108 2.81 6.01 1.09
N ASP A 109 1.82 5.17 1.25
CA ASP A 109 1.71 3.88 0.53
C ASP A 109 1.01 4.05 -0.82
N LEU A 110 0.16 5.08 -0.92
CA LEU A 110 -0.63 5.38 -2.10
C LEU A 110 -0.90 6.89 -2.19
N MET A 111 -0.92 7.42 -3.40
CA MET A 111 -1.36 8.79 -3.68
C MET A 111 -2.47 8.77 -4.74
N PHE A 112 -3.58 9.45 -4.45
CA PHE A 112 -4.56 9.87 -5.44
C PHE A 112 -4.26 11.31 -5.82
N LEU A 113 -4.16 11.59 -7.12
CA LEU A 113 -3.71 12.89 -7.63
C LEU A 113 -4.64 13.41 -8.72
N ASP A 114 -5.31 14.52 -8.46
CA ASP A 114 -5.92 15.31 -9.52
C ASP A 114 -4.84 16.03 -10.34
N LEU A 115 -5.08 16.10 -11.63
CA LEU A 115 -4.20 16.80 -12.56
C LEU A 115 -4.48 18.29 -12.64
N GLN A 116 -5.68 18.73 -12.27
CA GLN A 116 -6.07 20.14 -12.25
C GLN A 116 -6.11 20.63 -10.82
N LEU A 117 -5.05 21.31 -10.41
CA LEU A 117 -4.94 21.94 -9.10
C LEU A 117 -4.86 23.45 -9.27
N PRO A 118 -5.31 24.24 -8.28
CA PRO A 118 -5.44 25.69 -8.40
C PRO A 118 -4.10 26.43 -8.49
N ASP A 119 -3.03 25.83 -7.98
CA ASP A 119 -1.72 26.47 -7.82
C ASP A 119 -0.64 25.92 -8.76
N ALA A 120 -0.77 24.70 -9.28
CA ALA A 120 0.15 24.12 -10.26
C ALA A 120 -0.45 22.90 -10.97
N PRO A 121 0.01 22.55 -12.19
CA PRO A 121 -0.39 21.31 -12.85
C PRO A 121 0.04 20.07 -12.07
N GLY A 122 -0.81 19.02 -12.04
CA GLY A 122 -0.58 17.79 -11.26
C GLY A 122 0.66 17.00 -11.66
N ASP A 123 1.16 17.15 -12.91
CA ASP A 123 2.40 16.48 -13.35
C ASP A 123 3.63 16.97 -12.57
N GLN A 124 3.64 18.19 -12.05
CA GLN A 124 4.71 18.67 -11.18
C GLN A 124 4.69 17.97 -9.82
N VAL A 125 3.50 17.76 -9.25
CA VAL A 125 3.33 16.97 -8.01
C VAL A 125 3.78 15.52 -8.25
N TYR A 126 3.37 14.93 -9.38
CA TYR A 126 3.76 13.58 -9.77
C TYR A 126 5.27 13.42 -9.85
N ARG A 127 5.97 14.31 -10.58
CA ARG A 127 7.43 14.31 -10.69
C ARG A 127 8.10 14.41 -9.33
N THR A 128 7.66 15.35 -8.50
CA THR A 128 8.20 15.54 -7.15
C THR A 128 7.97 14.30 -6.28
N ALA A 129 6.80 13.70 -6.35
CA ALA A 129 6.48 12.46 -5.62
C ALA A 129 7.43 11.33 -6.02
N LYS A 130 7.66 11.12 -7.32
CA LYS A 130 8.55 10.10 -7.84
C LYS A 130 10.05 10.38 -7.58
N GLN A 131 10.44 11.63 -7.41
CA GLN A 131 11.79 11.99 -6.96
C GLN A 131 12.02 11.68 -5.48
N ILE A 132 10.99 11.90 -4.63
CA ILE A 132 11.07 11.63 -3.19
C ILE A 132 10.95 10.12 -2.91
N ASP A 133 9.99 9.46 -3.55
CA ASP A 133 9.77 8.02 -3.46
C ASP A 133 9.44 7.46 -4.85
N PRO A 134 10.44 6.90 -5.57
CA PRO A 134 10.25 6.32 -6.91
C PRO A 134 9.17 5.22 -6.94
N ASP A 135 8.96 4.61 -5.81
CA ASP A 135 8.13 3.45 -5.64
C ASP A 135 6.72 3.76 -5.14
N LEU A 136 6.43 5.01 -4.78
CA LEU A 136 5.09 5.42 -4.38
C LEU A 136 4.07 5.09 -5.48
N ASN A 137 3.04 4.33 -5.13
CA ASN A 137 1.92 4.08 -6.03
C ASN A 137 1.12 5.37 -6.22
N VAL A 138 0.95 5.80 -7.48
CA VAL A 138 0.16 6.98 -7.80
C VAL A 138 -1.00 6.59 -8.70
N ILE A 139 -2.20 6.99 -8.32
CA ILE A 139 -3.42 6.89 -9.11
C ILE A 139 -3.80 8.30 -9.53
N VAL A 140 -3.81 8.52 -10.82
CA VAL A 140 -4.26 9.79 -11.39
C VAL A 140 -5.78 9.82 -11.43
N ILE A 141 -6.36 10.93 -11.02
CA ILE A 141 -7.78 11.22 -11.13
C ILE A 141 -7.93 12.40 -12.09
N THR A 142 -8.78 12.28 -13.08
CA THR A 142 -8.95 13.38 -14.03
C THR A 142 -10.34 13.42 -14.65
N GLY A 143 -10.86 14.62 -14.88
CA GLY A 143 -12.01 14.86 -15.75
C GLY A 143 -11.64 14.92 -17.22
N TYR A 144 -10.35 15.05 -17.53
CA TYR A 144 -9.81 15.28 -18.88
C TYR A 144 -8.74 14.24 -19.22
N PRO A 145 -9.13 13.02 -19.59
CA PRO A 145 -8.18 11.93 -19.87
C PRO A 145 -7.30 12.19 -21.11
N ASP A 146 -7.70 13.09 -21.99
CA ASP A 146 -6.97 13.46 -23.22
C ASP A 146 -6.16 14.74 -23.02
N SER A 147 -5.70 15.03 -21.80
CA SER A 147 -4.97 16.25 -21.49
C SER A 147 -3.46 16.08 -21.67
N GLU A 148 -2.80 17.13 -22.17
CA GLU A 148 -1.32 17.16 -22.24
C GLU A 148 -0.64 16.92 -20.89
N VAL A 149 -1.32 17.24 -19.76
CA VAL A 149 -0.81 16.99 -18.42
C VAL A 149 -0.71 15.49 -18.16
N LEU A 150 -1.70 14.71 -18.56
CA LEU A 150 -1.66 13.25 -18.45
C LEU A 150 -0.59 12.66 -19.39
N ASP A 151 -0.48 13.17 -20.61
CA ASP A 151 0.53 12.71 -21.57
C ASP A 151 1.95 12.87 -21.01
N ARG A 152 2.24 14.00 -20.35
CA ARG A 152 3.53 14.22 -19.68
C ARG A 152 3.81 13.22 -18.55
N ILE A 153 2.79 12.78 -17.84
CA ILE A 153 2.93 11.74 -16.79
C ILE A 153 3.20 10.38 -17.44
N LEU A 154 2.46 10.01 -18.48
CA LEU A 154 2.60 8.73 -19.18
C LEU A 154 3.98 8.57 -19.84
N GLN A 155 4.64 9.67 -20.21
CA GLN A 155 6.03 9.67 -20.69
C GLN A 155 7.04 9.31 -19.58
N ILE A 156 6.69 9.51 -18.30
CA ILE A 156 7.57 9.19 -17.17
C ILE A 156 7.41 7.72 -16.78
N SER A 157 6.17 7.28 -16.55
CA SER A 157 5.86 5.89 -16.25
C SER A 157 4.38 5.59 -16.46
N PRO A 158 4.01 4.32 -16.73
CA PRO A 158 2.61 3.92 -16.74
C PRO A 158 1.95 4.20 -15.39
N VAL A 159 0.72 4.73 -15.41
CA VAL A 159 -0.07 5.00 -14.21
C VAL A 159 -1.50 4.45 -14.35
N THR A 160 -2.12 4.16 -13.22
CA THR A 160 -3.56 3.91 -13.19
C THR A 160 -4.30 5.25 -13.25
N VAL A 161 -5.27 5.35 -14.15
CA VAL A 161 -6.09 6.55 -14.35
C VAL A 161 -7.53 6.25 -14.00
N LEU A 162 -8.13 7.08 -13.15
CA LEU A 162 -9.56 7.09 -12.84
C LEU A 162 -10.20 8.34 -13.42
N LYS A 163 -11.22 8.15 -14.23
CA LYS A 163 -11.98 9.25 -14.83
C LYS A 163 -13.04 9.77 -13.87
N LYS A 164 -13.13 11.09 -13.71
CA LYS A 164 -14.24 11.74 -13.00
C LYS A 164 -15.54 11.65 -13.87
N PRO A 165 -16.74 11.44 -13.29
CA PRO A 165 -17.03 11.31 -11.85
C PRO A 165 -16.62 9.93 -11.28
N LEU A 166 -16.07 9.94 -10.06
CA LEU A 166 -15.63 8.71 -9.39
C LEU A 166 -16.80 7.90 -8.84
N LYS A 167 -16.73 6.58 -9.03
CA LYS A 167 -17.65 5.63 -8.40
C LYS A 167 -16.95 4.90 -7.26
N ILE A 168 -17.66 4.69 -6.14
CA ILE A 168 -17.10 4.00 -4.96
C ILE A 168 -16.63 2.58 -5.31
N GLU A 169 -17.30 1.89 -6.24
CA GLU A 169 -16.92 0.57 -6.73
C GLU A 169 -15.54 0.58 -7.40
N GLN A 170 -15.25 1.61 -8.19
CA GLN A 170 -13.94 1.79 -8.84
C GLN A 170 -12.83 2.03 -7.81
N LEU A 171 -13.09 2.88 -6.80
CA LEU A 171 -12.15 3.12 -5.71
C LEU A 171 -11.87 1.84 -4.93
N ASN A 172 -12.91 1.06 -4.60
CA ASN A 172 -12.78 -0.23 -3.92
C ASN A 172 -11.93 -1.23 -4.72
N GLN A 173 -12.16 -1.36 -6.03
CA GLN A 173 -11.39 -2.25 -6.90
C GLN A 173 -9.93 -1.82 -6.98
N THR A 174 -9.70 -0.52 -7.18
CA THR A 174 -8.35 0.04 -7.32
C THR A 174 -7.53 -0.13 -6.05
N VAL A 175 -8.10 0.17 -4.89
CA VAL A 175 -7.41 -0.01 -3.60
C VAL A 175 -7.15 -1.48 -3.30
N LYS A 176 -8.08 -2.39 -3.64
CA LYS A 176 -7.87 -3.85 -3.50
C LYS A 176 -6.70 -4.35 -4.34
N ILE A 177 -6.60 -3.95 -5.60
CA ILE A 177 -5.51 -4.37 -6.50
C ILE A 177 -4.16 -3.90 -5.97
N LEU A 178 -4.05 -2.65 -5.52
CA LEU A 178 -2.80 -2.07 -5.03
C LEU A 178 -2.49 -2.44 -3.58
N GLY A 179 -3.51 -2.66 -2.74
CA GLY A 179 -3.37 -3.12 -1.36
C GLY A 179 -2.97 -4.60 -1.23
N HIS A 180 -3.07 -5.40 -2.32
CA HIS A 180 -2.54 -6.77 -2.40
C HIS A 180 -1.09 -6.82 -2.91
N SER A 181 -0.55 -5.70 -3.34
CA SER A 181 0.88 -5.54 -3.56
C SER A 181 1.53 -5.27 -2.21
N GLY A 182 1.52 -6.28 -1.34
CA GLY A 182 2.18 -6.28 -0.05
C GLY A 182 3.66 -5.92 -0.14
N PRO A 183 4.34 -5.74 1.00
CA PRO A 183 5.67 -5.16 1.07
C PRO A 183 6.61 -5.89 0.11
N ARG A 184 7.37 -5.13 -0.67
CA ARG A 184 8.39 -5.60 -1.59
C ARG A 184 9.26 -6.63 -0.91
N LEU A 185 9.24 -7.83 -1.42
CA LEU A 185 10.30 -8.80 -1.19
C LEU A 185 11.56 -8.18 -1.80
N GLY A 186 12.44 -7.69 -0.93
CA GLY A 186 13.79 -7.31 -1.33
C GLY A 186 14.47 -8.50 -2.01
N VAL A 187 15.03 -8.25 -3.18
CA VAL A 187 15.96 -9.11 -3.90
C VAL A 187 17.21 -9.30 -3.05
#